data_a25e0db1731d7e0aa4f8e21032a7cee3
#
_entry.id   a25e0db1731d7e0aa4f8e21032a7cee3
#
_cell.length_a   1.000
_cell.length_b   1.000
_cell.length_c   1.000
_cell.angle_alpha   90.00
_cell.angle_beta   90.00
_cell.angle_gamma   90.00
#
_symmetry.space_group_name_H-M   'P 1'
#
loop_
_entity.id
_entity.type
_entity.pdbx_description
1 polymer ?
#
loop_
_entity_poly.entity_id
_entity_poly.type
_entity_poly.pdbx_seq_one_letter_code
_entity_poly.pdbx_strand_id
1 'polypeptide(L)'
;LTETNVPHEENISYFDKGDEAHAVYQFSLPPLLLHGLLRGTSKHMREWATQLNPPPKGCHFLNFTASHDGVGVRPLEGILPSQEVLSLAKEIESKGGKVSMRSLADGSDSPYELNVTYYSALSDPNQPELGEARFLCSQALALSLQGLPAIYFHSLCATPNDQDGFAKTGRARTLNRKKWQLPELDSMLDDKNTSGSRVFDWFVTTLRKRASAPAFHPDASQEILNLGDSLFGLIRSSIDGNQSIVCLYNFLPSSSVVKPMKEIKKRFPQSKARDLISGGEIDWGTNDFELRPYQAVWLLSH
;
A
#
# COMPACT_ATOMS: atom_id res chain seq x y z
N LEU A 1 -12.84 12.80 -11.26
CA LEU A 1 -11.61 12.20 -10.76
C LEU A 1 -10.42 13.11 -11.07
N THR A 2 -9.65 13.50 -10.04
CA THR A 2 -8.40 14.27 -10.21
C THR A 2 -7.18 13.38 -10.01
N GLU A 3 -6.17 13.58 -10.85
CA GLU A 3 -4.90 12.87 -10.85
C GLU A 3 -3.75 13.90 -10.87
N THR A 4 -3.28 14.30 -9.68
CA THR A 4 -2.31 15.38 -9.53
C THR A 4 -1.20 15.01 -8.54
N ASN A 5 0.06 15.05 -9.00
CA ASN A 5 1.25 14.81 -8.18
C ASN A 5 1.69 16.13 -7.52
N VAL A 6 0.99 16.52 -6.45
CA VAL A 6 1.16 17.76 -5.69
C VAL A 6 1.28 17.45 -4.20
N PRO A 7 1.70 18.41 -3.35
CA PRO A 7 1.67 18.24 -1.90
C PRO A 7 0.29 17.82 -1.39
N HIS A 8 0.26 17.09 -0.27
CA HIS A 8 -0.97 16.47 0.25
C HIS A 8 -2.11 17.49 0.46
N GLU A 9 -1.83 18.63 1.06
CA GLU A 9 -2.82 19.67 1.34
C GLU A 9 -3.47 20.23 0.07
N GLU A 10 -2.67 20.43 -0.98
CA GLU A 10 -3.16 20.85 -2.29
C GLU A 10 -4.01 19.75 -2.92
N ASN A 11 -3.61 18.48 -2.77
CA ASN A 11 -4.33 17.33 -3.35
C ASN A 11 -5.74 17.17 -2.73
N ILE A 12 -5.88 17.32 -1.41
CA ILE A 12 -7.19 17.20 -0.76
C ILE A 12 -8.09 18.39 -1.03
N SER A 13 -7.54 19.57 -1.38
CA SER A 13 -8.34 20.75 -1.70
C SER A 13 -9.24 20.55 -2.92
N TYR A 14 -8.92 19.60 -3.81
CA TYR A 14 -9.77 19.26 -4.96
C TYR A 14 -11.11 18.62 -4.60
N PHE A 15 -11.35 18.27 -3.35
CA PHE A 15 -12.69 17.92 -2.89
C PHE A 15 -13.57 19.16 -2.66
N ASP A 16 -12.95 20.29 -2.29
CA ASP A 16 -13.59 21.51 -1.76
C ASP A 16 -14.72 21.14 -0.77
N LYS A 17 -15.92 21.58 -1.03
CA LYS A 17 -17.12 21.24 -0.22
C LYS A 17 -17.85 19.98 -0.72
N GLY A 18 -17.24 19.22 -1.62
CA GLY A 18 -17.81 18.05 -2.28
C GLY A 18 -18.47 18.35 -3.62
N ASP A 19 -18.20 19.53 -4.19
CA ASP A 19 -18.79 20.03 -5.43
C ASP A 19 -17.78 20.12 -6.59
N GLU A 20 -16.49 19.81 -6.34
CA GLU A 20 -15.47 19.72 -7.38
C GLU A 20 -15.21 18.27 -7.80
N ALA A 21 -14.24 17.58 -7.17
CA ALA A 21 -13.90 16.21 -7.53
C ALA A 21 -14.65 15.19 -6.66
N HIS A 22 -15.31 14.22 -7.30
CA HIS A 22 -15.92 13.08 -6.59
C HIS A 22 -14.88 12.06 -6.12
N ALA A 23 -13.74 11.97 -6.80
CA ALA A 23 -12.65 11.10 -6.40
C ALA A 23 -11.30 11.80 -6.62
N VAL A 24 -10.39 11.63 -5.66
CA VAL A 24 -9.05 12.20 -5.68
C VAL A 24 -8.03 11.09 -5.49
N TYR A 25 -7.05 10.99 -6.37
CA TYR A 25 -5.93 10.05 -6.24
C TYR A 25 -5.16 10.31 -4.96
N GLN A 26 -4.95 9.26 -4.15
CA GLN A 26 -4.20 9.36 -2.89
C GLN A 26 -2.69 9.26 -3.16
N PHE A 27 -2.11 10.32 -3.71
CA PHE A 27 -0.70 10.35 -4.15
C PHE A 27 0.31 10.23 -3.00
N SER A 28 -0.07 10.53 -1.75
CA SER A 28 0.83 10.33 -0.59
C SER A 28 1.02 8.86 -0.24
N LEU A 29 0.04 8.00 -0.55
CA LEU A 29 0.03 6.59 -0.15
C LEU A 29 1.19 5.78 -0.75
N PRO A 30 1.45 5.79 -2.09
CA PRO A 30 2.48 4.97 -2.69
C PRO A 30 3.88 5.23 -2.11
N PRO A 31 4.39 6.47 -2.04
CA PRO A 31 5.73 6.72 -1.54
C PRO A 31 5.85 6.55 -0.02
N LEU A 32 4.79 6.79 0.77
CA LEU A 32 4.78 6.52 2.21
C LEU A 32 4.89 5.03 2.52
N LEU A 33 4.18 4.18 1.77
CA LEU A 33 4.29 2.73 1.91
C LEU A 33 5.67 2.22 1.52
N LEU A 34 6.25 2.72 0.41
CA LEU A 34 7.62 2.38 0.02
C LEU A 34 8.59 2.74 1.14
N HIS A 35 8.56 3.99 1.60
CA HIS A 35 9.43 4.45 2.67
C HIS A 35 9.27 3.58 3.92
N GLY A 36 8.06 3.42 4.41
CA GLY A 36 7.79 2.69 5.65
C GLY A 36 8.28 1.25 5.60
N LEU A 37 7.99 0.52 4.53
CA LEU A 37 8.36 -0.89 4.37
C LEU A 37 9.86 -1.10 4.10
N LEU A 38 10.52 -0.14 3.46
CA LEU A 38 11.97 -0.20 3.24
C LEU A 38 12.77 0.25 4.47
N ARG A 39 12.20 1.11 5.33
CA ARG A 39 12.84 1.57 6.58
C ARG A 39 12.42 0.75 7.82
N GLY A 40 11.45 -0.16 7.68
CA GLY A 40 10.92 -0.92 8.81
C GLY A 40 10.19 -0.04 9.83
N THR A 41 9.50 1.02 9.39
CA THR A 41 8.78 1.92 10.28
C THR A 41 7.44 2.37 9.70
N SER A 42 6.39 2.27 10.49
CA SER A 42 5.05 2.75 10.16
C SER A 42 4.80 4.20 10.61
N LYS A 43 5.76 4.83 11.29
CA LYS A 43 5.59 6.11 11.97
C LYS A 43 4.92 7.16 11.08
N HIS A 44 5.55 7.53 9.97
CA HIS A 44 5.05 8.59 9.11
C HIS A 44 3.72 8.20 8.42
N MET A 45 3.57 6.93 8.06
CA MET A 45 2.31 6.40 7.52
C MET A 45 1.17 6.52 8.56
N ARG A 46 1.44 6.19 9.82
CA ARG A 46 0.46 6.30 10.92
C ARG A 46 0.11 7.76 11.21
N GLU A 47 1.12 8.63 11.32
CA GLU A 47 0.93 10.06 11.56
C GLU A 47 0.07 10.70 10.48
N TRP A 48 0.42 10.45 9.21
CA TRP A 48 -0.36 10.91 8.06
C TRP A 48 -1.78 10.34 8.07
N ALA A 49 -1.96 9.04 8.24
CA ALA A 49 -3.28 8.40 8.20
C ALA A 49 -4.19 8.87 9.35
N THR A 50 -3.63 9.21 10.52
CA THR A 50 -4.37 9.74 11.67
C THR A 50 -4.87 11.16 11.41
N GLN A 51 -4.18 11.94 10.60
CA GLN A 51 -4.53 13.32 10.26
C GLN A 51 -5.52 13.42 9.08
N LEU A 52 -5.74 12.31 8.35
CA LEU A 52 -6.66 12.30 7.23
C LEU A 52 -8.10 12.54 7.71
N ASN A 53 -8.68 13.65 7.29
CA ASN A 53 -10.11 13.86 7.43
C ASN A 53 -10.87 12.99 6.41
N PRO A 54 -12.03 12.44 6.79
CA PRO A 54 -12.91 11.78 5.82
C PRO A 54 -13.26 12.75 4.68
N PRO A 55 -13.29 12.29 3.42
CA PRO A 55 -13.76 13.09 2.30
C PRO A 55 -15.20 13.57 2.53
N PRO A 56 -15.65 14.65 1.87
CA PRO A 56 -17.05 15.04 1.86
C PRO A 56 -17.97 13.88 1.43
N LYS A 57 -19.23 13.92 1.87
CA LYS A 57 -20.20 12.86 1.54
C LYS A 57 -20.32 12.65 0.02
N GLY A 58 -20.16 11.40 -0.41
CA GLY A 58 -20.20 11.01 -1.83
C GLY A 58 -18.86 11.19 -2.55
N CYS A 59 -17.83 11.65 -1.85
CA CYS A 59 -16.46 11.77 -2.37
C CYS A 59 -15.56 10.71 -1.76
N HIS A 60 -14.54 10.28 -2.51
CA HIS A 60 -13.65 9.19 -2.07
C HIS A 60 -12.20 9.44 -2.47
N PHE A 61 -11.28 9.00 -1.64
CA PHE A 61 -9.91 8.78 -2.10
C PHE A 61 -9.85 7.58 -3.03
N LEU A 62 -9.07 7.68 -4.11
CA LEU A 62 -8.66 6.55 -4.92
C LEU A 62 -7.31 6.06 -4.41
N ASN A 63 -7.33 4.97 -3.63
CA ASN A 63 -6.14 4.38 -3.03
C ASN A 63 -5.43 3.48 -4.03
N PHE A 64 -4.19 3.80 -4.36
CA PHE A 64 -3.36 3.04 -5.29
C PHE A 64 -1.93 2.94 -4.76
N THR A 65 -1.16 2.00 -5.26
CA THR A 65 0.27 1.86 -4.96
C THR A 65 1.14 2.16 -6.17
N ALA A 66 0.62 1.96 -7.36
CA ALA A 66 1.29 2.21 -8.63
C ALA A 66 0.28 2.59 -9.72
N SER A 67 0.78 3.27 -10.74
CA SER A 67 0.07 3.57 -11.97
C SER A 67 1.00 3.38 -13.18
N HIS A 68 0.56 3.80 -14.35
CA HIS A 68 1.39 3.84 -15.57
C HIS A 68 2.51 4.90 -15.48
N ASP A 69 2.42 5.85 -14.56
CA ASP A 69 3.49 6.77 -14.20
C ASP A 69 4.42 6.16 -13.15
N GLY A 70 5.54 6.80 -12.84
CA GLY A 70 6.34 6.42 -11.69
C GLY A 70 5.69 6.85 -10.38
N VAL A 71 6.30 6.45 -9.26
CA VAL A 71 5.83 6.85 -7.94
C VAL A 71 6.24 8.29 -7.67
N GLY A 72 5.26 9.21 -7.64
CA GLY A 72 5.48 10.62 -7.32
C GLY A 72 5.93 10.81 -5.88
N VAL A 73 6.93 11.66 -5.64
CA VAL A 73 7.45 11.93 -4.29
C VAL A 73 7.17 13.35 -3.78
N ARG A 74 6.59 14.22 -4.60
CA ARG A 74 6.13 15.54 -4.14
C ARG A 74 5.12 15.47 -2.98
N PRO A 75 4.19 14.51 -2.95
CA PRO A 75 3.25 14.38 -1.84
C PRO A 75 3.89 14.08 -0.48
N LEU A 76 5.19 13.77 -0.45
CA LEU A 76 5.96 13.62 0.79
C LEU A 76 6.45 14.94 1.38
N GLU A 77 6.36 16.05 0.64
CA GLU A 77 6.72 17.39 1.13
C GLU A 77 5.86 17.73 2.35
N GLY A 78 6.52 18.12 3.44
CA GLY A 78 5.87 18.35 4.74
C GLY A 78 5.57 17.10 5.56
N ILE A 79 5.65 15.88 4.98
CA ILE A 79 5.42 14.60 5.68
C ILE A 79 6.75 13.93 6.05
N LEU A 80 7.71 13.91 5.12
CA LEU A 80 9.04 13.35 5.35
C LEU A 80 10.12 14.42 5.25
N PRO A 81 11.23 14.29 6.02
CA PRO A 81 12.42 15.09 5.81
C PRO A 81 12.97 14.90 4.38
N SER A 82 13.44 15.97 3.75
CA SER A 82 13.99 15.91 2.38
C SER A 82 15.12 14.88 2.23
N GLN A 83 15.93 14.69 3.28
CA GLN A 83 17.00 13.70 3.30
C GLN A 83 16.49 12.27 3.19
N GLU A 84 15.33 11.97 3.77
CA GLU A 84 14.68 10.64 3.65
C GLU A 84 14.17 10.40 2.22
N VAL A 85 13.63 11.43 1.58
CA VAL A 85 13.21 11.37 0.17
C VAL A 85 14.39 11.11 -0.76
N LEU A 86 15.52 11.81 -0.54
CA LEU A 86 16.77 11.58 -1.28
C LEU A 86 17.33 10.17 -1.04
N SER A 87 17.29 9.69 0.20
CA SER A 87 17.73 8.34 0.55
C SER A 87 16.85 7.27 -0.11
N LEU A 88 15.53 7.46 -0.13
CA LEU A 88 14.60 6.59 -0.83
C LEU A 88 14.87 6.56 -2.34
N ALA A 89 15.10 7.72 -2.95
CA ALA A 89 15.42 7.81 -4.37
C ALA A 89 16.69 7.03 -4.72
N LYS A 90 17.78 7.18 -3.95
CA LYS A 90 19.03 6.42 -4.14
C LYS A 90 18.82 4.91 -3.99
N GLU A 91 18.00 4.49 -3.02
CA GLU A 91 17.69 3.06 -2.86
C GLU A 91 16.94 2.50 -4.07
N ILE A 92 15.97 3.23 -4.61
CA ILE A 92 15.25 2.83 -5.82
C ILE A 92 16.20 2.71 -7.03
N GLU A 93 17.17 3.64 -7.18
CA GLU A 93 18.19 3.53 -8.22
C GLU A 93 19.07 2.26 -8.04
N SER A 94 19.45 1.95 -6.80
CA SER A 94 20.22 0.72 -6.52
C SER A 94 19.46 -0.57 -6.84
N LYS A 95 18.14 -0.52 -6.84
CA LYS A 95 17.22 -1.61 -7.25
C LYS A 95 16.91 -1.61 -8.74
N GLY A 96 17.65 -0.84 -9.55
CA GLY A 96 17.49 -0.78 -11.00
C GLY A 96 16.36 0.13 -11.48
N GLY A 97 15.79 0.94 -10.61
CA GLY A 97 14.88 2.04 -10.98
C GLY A 97 15.61 3.25 -11.53
N LYS A 98 14.86 4.26 -11.91
CA LYS A 98 15.34 5.58 -12.35
C LYS A 98 14.58 6.67 -11.64
N VAL A 99 15.27 7.78 -11.35
CA VAL A 99 14.68 8.94 -10.68
C VAL A 99 14.56 10.08 -11.67
N SER A 100 13.34 10.57 -11.88
CA SER A 100 13.12 11.84 -12.58
C SER A 100 13.29 12.98 -11.60
N MET A 101 14.07 13.99 -11.97
CA MET A 101 14.34 15.17 -11.16
C MET A 101 13.49 16.35 -11.63
N ARG A 102 13.25 17.31 -10.73
CA ARG A 102 12.70 18.63 -11.05
C ARG A 102 13.64 19.71 -10.53
N SER A 103 13.75 20.79 -11.26
CA SER A 103 14.50 21.97 -10.81
C SER A 103 13.65 22.79 -9.85
N LEU A 104 14.26 23.26 -8.77
CA LEU A 104 13.68 24.16 -7.78
C LEU A 104 13.98 25.61 -8.14
N ALA A 105 13.30 26.56 -7.47
CA ALA A 105 13.47 27.99 -7.71
C ALA A 105 14.88 28.51 -7.37
N ASP A 106 15.59 27.82 -6.48
CA ASP A 106 16.98 28.12 -6.10
C ASP A 106 18.04 27.54 -7.06
N GLY A 107 17.60 26.86 -8.13
CA GLY A 107 18.45 26.21 -9.13
C GLY A 107 18.95 24.81 -8.73
N SER A 108 18.60 24.31 -7.55
CA SER A 108 18.89 22.93 -7.15
C SER A 108 17.88 21.96 -7.77
N ASP A 109 18.24 20.66 -7.81
CA ASP A 109 17.35 19.60 -8.26
C ASP A 109 16.81 18.78 -7.09
N SER A 110 15.53 18.35 -7.22
CA SER A 110 14.85 17.51 -6.24
C SER A 110 14.21 16.31 -6.94
N PRO A 111 14.16 15.12 -6.32
CA PRO A 111 13.41 14.00 -6.84
C PRO A 111 11.93 14.38 -7.06
N TYR A 112 11.42 13.97 -8.21
CA TYR A 112 10.04 14.21 -8.61
C TYR A 112 9.24 12.90 -8.72
N GLU A 113 9.84 11.88 -9.35
CA GLU A 113 9.17 10.62 -9.67
C GLU A 113 10.18 9.46 -9.66
N LEU A 114 9.81 8.36 -9.01
CA LEU A 114 10.57 7.11 -8.98
C LEU A 114 10.01 6.18 -10.05
N ASN A 115 10.77 5.98 -11.12
CA ASN A 115 10.39 5.11 -12.25
C ASN A 115 10.87 3.68 -11.95
N VAL A 116 9.98 2.88 -11.45
CA VAL A 116 10.21 1.51 -10.99
C VAL A 116 8.86 0.79 -10.92
N THR A 117 8.80 -0.52 -11.18
CA THR A 117 7.61 -1.26 -10.80
C THR A 117 7.54 -1.38 -9.28
N TYR A 118 6.35 -1.29 -8.71
CA TYR A 118 6.18 -1.35 -7.26
C TYR A 118 6.64 -2.68 -6.68
N TYR A 119 6.51 -3.76 -7.46
CA TYR A 119 7.03 -5.07 -7.13
C TYR A 119 8.56 -5.04 -7.03
N SER A 120 9.28 -4.54 -8.05
CA SER A 120 10.76 -4.44 -8.01
C SER A 120 11.27 -3.52 -6.90
N ALA A 121 10.55 -2.43 -6.59
CA ALA A 121 10.91 -1.54 -5.50
C ALA A 121 10.93 -2.27 -4.14
N LEU A 122 9.99 -3.19 -3.91
CA LEU A 122 9.85 -3.93 -2.66
C LEU A 122 10.47 -5.32 -2.68
N SER A 123 10.83 -5.85 -3.85
CA SER A 123 11.49 -7.16 -3.96
C SER A 123 12.93 -7.14 -3.42
N ASP A 124 13.43 -8.32 -3.05
CA ASP A 124 14.79 -8.54 -2.65
C ASP A 124 15.33 -9.79 -3.38
N PRO A 125 16.29 -9.65 -4.32
CA PRO A 125 16.83 -10.80 -5.03
C PRO A 125 17.52 -11.82 -4.14
N ASN A 126 18.04 -11.39 -2.98
CA ASN A 126 18.73 -12.28 -2.03
C ASN A 126 17.73 -13.00 -1.09
N GLN A 127 16.52 -12.47 -0.93
CA GLN A 127 15.45 -13.00 -0.09
C GLN A 127 14.10 -12.85 -0.80
N PRO A 128 13.86 -13.59 -1.90
CA PRO A 128 12.70 -13.38 -2.77
C PRO A 128 11.35 -13.58 -2.05
N GLU A 129 11.26 -14.54 -1.13
CA GLU A 129 10.04 -14.77 -0.35
C GLU A 129 9.71 -13.59 0.58
N LEU A 130 10.74 -13.01 1.19
CA LEU A 130 10.59 -11.83 2.04
C LEU A 130 10.22 -10.58 1.23
N GLY A 131 10.78 -10.43 0.04
CA GLY A 131 10.42 -9.38 -0.92
C GLY A 131 8.97 -9.49 -1.38
N GLU A 132 8.49 -10.71 -1.70
CA GLU A 132 7.10 -10.97 -2.06
C GLU A 132 6.16 -10.68 -0.88
N ALA A 133 6.49 -11.12 0.34
CA ALA A 133 5.71 -10.84 1.53
C ALA A 133 5.60 -9.32 1.80
N ARG A 134 6.71 -8.57 1.65
CA ARG A 134 6.73 -7.11 1.78
C ARG A 134 5.86 -6.43 0.73
N PHE A 135 5.90 -6.90 -0.52
CA PHE A 135 5.02 -6.40 -1.56
C PHE A 135 3.54 -6.67 -1.23
N LEU A 136 3.18 -7.89 -0.86
CA LEU A 136 1.80 -8.25 -0.49
C LEU A 136 1.29 -7.48 0.73
N CYS A 137 2.15 -7.21 1.71
CA CYS A 137 1.84 -6.34 2.85
C CYS A 137 1.41 -4.95 2.39
N SER A 138 2.14 -4.34 1.44
CA SER A 138 1.79 -3.04 0.89
C SER A 138 0.44 -3.03 0.18
N GLN A 139 0.14 -4.09 -0.58
CA GLN A 139 -1.10 -4.21 -1.31
C GLN A 139 -2.30 -4.45 -0.36
N ALA A 140 -2.14 -5.32 0.63
CA ALA A 140 -3.16 -5.57 1.64
C ALA A 140 -3.51 -4.29 2.41
N LEU A 141 -2.51 -3.46 2.76
CA LEU A 141 -2.73 -2.20 3.44
C LEU A 141 -3.50 -1.22 2.54
N ALA A 142 -3.07 -1.02 1.31
CA ALA A 142 -3.76 -0.13 0.36
C ALA A 142 -5.22 -0.56 0.13
N LEU A 143 -5.49 -1.87 0.05
CA LEU A 143 -6.83 -2.43 -0.10
C LEU A 143 -7.72 -2.24 1.14
N SER A 144 -7.15 -2.07 2.33
CA SER A 144 -7.93 -1.92 3.58
C SER A 144 -8.33 -0.48 3.89
N LEU A 145 -7.64 0.51 3.34
CA LEU A 145 -7.92 1.92 3.61
C LEU A 145 -9.30 2.34 3.14
N GLN A 146 -9.87 3.34 3.84
CA GLN A 146 -11.13 3.97 3.43
C GLN A 146 -11.00 4.58 2.03
N GLY A 147 -11.98 4.33 1.17
CA GLY A 147 -12.02 4.80 -0.21
C GLY A 147 -12.09 3.67 -1.23
N LEU A 148 -11.79 4.01 -2.48
CA LEU A 148 -11.84 3.12 -3.63
C LEU A 148 -10.42 2.57 -3.93
N PRO A 149 -10.19 1.26 -3.89
CA PRO A 149 -8.90 0.72 -4.27
C PRO A 149 -8.73 0.70 -5.79
N ALA A 150 -7.53 1.06 -6.26
CA ALA A 150 -7.12 0.92 -7.65
C ALA A 150 -5.84 0.08 -7.74
N ILE A 151 -5.84 -0.90 -8.64
CA ILE A 151 -4.72 -1.83 -8.80
C ILE A 151 -4.18 -1.68 -10.20
N TYR A 152 -2.90 -1.31 -10.28
CA TYR A 152 -2.21 -1.25 -11.54
C TYR A 152 -1.92 -2.66 -12.06
N PHE A 153 -2.07 -2.86 -13.36
CA PHE A 153 -1.89 -4.17 -14.00
C PHE A 153 -0.55 -4.83 -13.66
N HIS A 154 0.55 -4.05 -13.67
CA HIS A 154 1.88 -4.59 -13.36
C HIS A 154 2.05 -4.96 -11.87
N SER A 155 1.28 -4.34 -10.97
CA SER A 155 1.19 -4.79 -9.57
C SER A 155 0.40 -6.10 -9.45
N LEU A 156 -0.71 -6.21 -10.20
CA LEU A 156 -1.54 -7.43 -10.22
C LEU A 156 -0.75 -8.67 -10.64
N CYS A 157 0.19 -8.52 -11.58
CA CYS A 157 1.01 -9.60 -12.13
C CYS A 157 2.43 -9.65 -11.52
N ALA A 158 2.73 -8.90 -10.46
CA ALA A 158 4.08 -8.77 -9.89
C ALA A 158 5.16 -8.56 -10.96
N THR A 159 4.87 -7.74 -11.98
CA THR A 159 5.79 -7.53 -13.10
C THR A 159 7.08 -6.86 -12.63
N PRO A 160 8.26 -7.44 -12.90
CA PRO A 160 9.52 -6.78 -12.60
C PRO A 160 9.80 -5.60 -13.53
N ASN A 161 10.81 -4.78 -13.20
CA ASN A 161 11.28 -3.71 -14.08
C ASN A 161 11.63 -4.25 -15.47
N ASP A 162 11.12 -3.58 -16.52
CA ASP A 162 11.46 -3.88 -17.93
C ASP A 162 12.81 -3.25 -18.29
N GLN A 163 13.90 -3.89 -17.85
CA GLN A 163 15.26 -3.42 -18.13
C GLN A 163 15.60 -3.46 -19.61
N ASP A 164 15.13 -4.48 -20.33
CA ASP A 164 15.34 -4.62 -21.78
C ASP A 164 14.61 -3.52 -22.56
N GLY A 165 13.37 -3.23 -22.16
CA GLY A 165 12.61 -2.13 -22.74
C GLY A 165 13.26 -0.79 -22.46
N PHE A 166 13.77 -0.58 -21.25
CA PHE A 166 14.52 0.64 -20.91
C PHE A 166 15.80 0.76 -21.74
N ALA A 167 16.59 -0.31 -21.86
CA ALA A 167 17.81 -0.30 -22.67
C ALA A 167 17.55 0.05 -24.16
N LYS A 168 16.41 -0.38 -24.70
CA LYS A 168 15.99 -0.09 -26.08
C LYS A 168 15.49 1.34 -26.28
N THR A 169 14.83 1.92 -25.28
CA THR A 169 14.10 3.19 -25.44
C THR A 169 14.77 4.39 -24.79
N GLY A 170 15.62 4.17 -23.78
CA GLY A 170 16.18 5.21 -22.93
C GLY A 170 15.16 5.97 -22.07
N ARG A 171 13.86 5.57 -22.09
CA ARG A 171 12.79 6.27 -21.38
C ARG A 171 12.56 5.64 -20.01
N ALA A 172 12.74 6.40 -18.93
CA ALA A 172 12.63 5.91 -17.57
C ALA A 172 11.31 5.19 -17.28
N ARG A 173 10.17 5.73 -17.72
CA ARG A 173 8.83 5.12 -17.53
C ARG A 173 8.65 3.78 -18.25
N THR A 174 9.54 3.38 -19.18
CA THR A 174 9.49 2.04 -19.79
C THR A 174 9.69 0.95 -18.74
N LEU A 175 10.47 1.22 -17.68
CA LEU A 175 10.71 0.27 -16.60
C LEU A 175 9.42 -0.30 -16.00
N ASN A 176 8.40 0.54 -15.84
CA ASN A 176 7.12 0.15 -15.23
C ASN A 176 5.97 0.03 -16.24
N ARG A 177 6.29 -0.11 -17.53
CA ARG A 177 5.33 -0.24 -18.65
C ARG A 177 5.66 -1.40 -19.57
N LYS A 178 6.08 -2.55 -19.04
CA LYS A 178 6.36 -3.76 -19.82
C LYS A 178 5.16 -4.08 -20.72
N LYS A 179 5.43 -4.34 -21.99
CA LYS A 179 4.42 -4.81 -22.95
C LYS A 179 4.43 -6.33 -22.98
N TRP A 180 3.55 -6.92 -22.21
CA TRP A 180 3.38 -8.37 -22.21
C TRP A 180 2.83 -8.84 -23.57
N GLN A 181 3.38 -9.96 -24.07
CA GLN A 181 2.72 -10.75 -25.10
C GLN A 181 1.77 -11.73 -24.40
N LEU A 182 0.56 -11.91 -24.93
CA LEU A 182 -0.46 -12.74 -24.28
C LEU A 182 0.02 -14.16 -23.96
N PRO A 183 0.70 -14.91 -24.89
CA PRO A 183 1.20 -16.25 -24.55
C PRO A 183 2.25 -16.25 -23.43
N GLU A 184 3.08 -15.19 -23.33
CA GLU A 184 4.07 -15.05 -22.26
C GLU A 184 3.38 -14.81 -20.89
N LEU A 185 2.36 -13.95 -20.88
CA LEU A 185 1.58 -13.67 -19.70
C LEU A 185 0.83 -14.91 -19.23
N ASP A 186 0.15 -15.61 -20.12
CA ASP A 186 -0.60 -16.83 -19.80
C ASP A 186 0.34 -17.90 -19.22
N SER A 187 1.48 -18.15 -19.87
CA SER A 187 2.48 -19.09 -19.38
C SER A 187 3.00 -18.74 -17.99
N MET A 188 3.23 -17.44 -17.70
CA MET A 188 3.66 -16.98 -16.39
C MET A 188 2.57 -17.15 -15.32
N LEU A 189 1.29 -16.90 -15.67
CA LEU A 189 0.17 -17.05 -14.73
C LEU A 189 -0.15 -18.52 -14.44
N ASP A 190 0.07 -19.42 -15.40
CA ASP A 190 -0.16 -20.86 -15.24
C ASP A 190 0.92 -21.53 -14.38
N ASP A 191 2.16 -21.02 -14.39
CA ASP A 191 3.25 -21.57 -13.59
C ASP A 191 3.19 -21.07 -12.13
N LYS A 192 2.72 -21.94 -11.22
CA LYS A 192 2.60 -21.65 -9.78
C LYS A 192 3.93 -21.40 -9.07
N ASN A 193 5.06 -21.66 -9.69
CA ASN A 193 6.39 -21.33 -9.15
C ASN A 193 6.76 -19.86 -9.39
N THR A 194 6.06 -19.15 -10.27
CA THR A 194 6.33 -17.74 -10.51
C THR A 194 5.69 -16.84 -9.43
N SER A 195 6.36 -15.76 -9.07
CA SER A 195 5.76 -14.72 -8.21
C SER A 195 4.53 -14.10 -8.84
N GLY A 196 4.52 -13.95 -10.18
CA GLY A 196 3.38 -13.39 -10.91
C GLY A 196 2.11 -14.21 -10.69
N SER A 197 2.18 -15.52 -10.83
CA SER A 197 1.04 -16.43 -10.59
C SER A 197 0.56 -16.38 -9.13
N ARG A 198 1.49 -16.49 -8.15
CA ARG A 198 1.13 -16.46 -6.73
C ARG A 198 0.48 -15.14 -6.32
N VAL A 199 1.04 -14.03 -6.76
CA VAL A 199 0.54 -12.67 -6.48
C VAL A 199 -0.83 -12.46 -7.13
N PHE A 200 -1.01 -12.91 -8.38
CA PHE A 200 -2.29 -12.83 -9.07
C PHE A 200 -3.38 -13.62 -8.33
N ASP A 201 -3.12 -14.86 -7.97
CA ASP A 201 -4.05 -15.69 -7.19
C ASP A 201 -4.40 -15.05 -5.84
N TRP A 202 -3.39 -14.47 -5.16
CA TRP A 202 -3.61 -13.74 -3.93
C TRP A 202 -4.55 -12.54 -4.13
N PHE A 203 -4.34 -11.73 -5.16
CA PHE A 203 -5.21 -10.61 -5.46
C PHE A 203 -6.64 -11.05 -5.75
N VAL A 204 -6.83 -12.04 -6.63
CA VAL A 204 -8.15 -12.55 -6.97
C VAL A 204 -8.91 -13.01 -5.72
N THR A 205 -8.23 -13.76 -4.86
CA THR A 205 -8.82 -14.28 -3.62
C THR A 205 -9.12 -13.15 -2.62
N THR A 206 -8.17 -12.25 -2.40
CA THR A 206 -8.30 -11.16 -1.43
C THR A 206 -9.35 -10.14 -1.86
N LEU A 207 -9.42 -9.81 -3.15
CA LEU A 207 -10.44 -8.90 -3.69
C LEU A 207 -11.86 -9.46 -3.54
N ARG A 208 -12.06 -10.77 -3.76
CA ARG A 208 -13.36 -11.41 -3.52
C ARG A 208 -13.77 -11.32 -2.06
N LYS A 209 -12.85 -11.60 -1.14
CA LYS A 209 -13.09 -11.48 0.32
C LYS A 209 -13.37 -10.04 0.73
N ARG A 210 -12.60 -9.08 0.19
CA ARG A 210 -12.84 -7.65 0.42
C ARG A 210 -14.22 -7.21 -0.06
N ALA A 211 -14.60 -7.60 -1.28
CA ALA A 211 -15.87 -7.22 -1.89
C ALA A 211 -17.09 -7.79 -1.13
N SER A 212 -16.93 -8.92 -0.45
CA SER A 212 -17.98 -9.53 0.38
C SER A 212 -18.04 -8.98 1.81
N ALA A 213 -17.14 -8.07 2.21
CA ALA A 213 -17.06 -7.54 3.56
C ALA A 213 -17.60 -6.10 3.64
N PRO A 214 -18.81 -5.86 4.22
CA PRO A 214 -19.41 -4.53 4.34
C PRO A 214 -18.52 -3.49 5.04
N ALA A 215 -17.63 -3.92 5.95
CA ALA A 215 -16.68 -3.04 6.61
C ALA A 215 -15.67 -2.39 5.64
N PHE A 216 -15.49 -2.95 4.43
CA PHE A 216 -14.63 -2.36 3.39
C PHE A 216 -15.40 -1.50 2.37
N HIS A 217 -16.67 -1.20 2.63
CA HIS A 217 -17.40 -0.21 1.81
C HIS A 217 -16.63 1.12 1.80
N PRO A 218 -16.58 1.88 0.69
CA PRO A 218 -15.86 3.16 0.64
C PRO A 218 -16.27 4.16 1.71
N ASP A 219 -17.56 4.23 2.05
CA ASP A 219 -18.10 5.10 3.10
C ASP A 219 -18.02 4.51 4.52
N ALA A 220 -17.57 3.26 4.67
CA ALA A 220 -17.39 2.65 5.98
C ALA A 220 -16.30 3.39 6.77
N SER A 221 -16.48 3.53 8.08
CA SER A 221 -15.56 4.29 8.92
C SER A 221 -14.19 3.63 9.05
N GLN A 222 -13.19 4.46 9.29
CA GLN A 222 -11.80 4.05 9.55
C GLN A 222 -11.31 4.67 10.86
N GLU A 223 -10.62 3.88 11.67
CA GLU A 223 -9.92 4.33 12.86
C GLU A 223 -8.49 3.80 12.85
N ILE A 224 -7.51 4.68 13.00
CA ILE A 224 -6.09 4.30 13.01
C ILE A 224 -5.68 3.92 14.43
N LEU A 225 -4.96 2.80 14.56
CA LEU A 225 -4.46 2.28 15.84
C LEU A 225 -3.02 2.73 16.09
N ASN A 226 -2.71 3.06 17.34
CA ASN A 226 -1.33 3.33 17.76
C ASN A 226 -0.68 2.06 18.30
N LEU A 227 0.04 1.34 17.45
CA LEU A 227 0.72 0.07 17.77
C LEU A 227 2.25 0.21 17.90
N GLY A 228 2.76 1.44 18.01
CA GLY A 228 4.19 1.72 17.91
C GLY A 228 4.65 1.89 16.46
N ASP A 229 5.97 1.92 16.24
CA ASP A 229 6.53 2.29 14.94
C ASP A 229 6.83 1.10 14.01
N SER A 230 6.82 -0.13 14.53
CA SER A 230 7.05 -1.35 13.72
C SER A 230 5.78 -1.94 13.11
N LEU A 231 4.62 -1.58 13.64
CA LEU A 231 3.32 -2.09 13.24
C LEU A 231 2.45 -0.95 12.72
N PHE A 232 1.65 -1.23 11.70
CA PHE A 232 0.53 -0.38 11.31
C PHE A 232 -0.78 -1.10 11.57
N GLY A 233 -1.79 -0.39 12.05
CA GLY A 233 -3.10 -0.98 12.31
C GLY A 233 -4.22 0.00 12.08
N LEU A 234 -5.35 -0.53 11.65
CA LEU A 234 -6.59 0.22 11.53
C LEU A 234 -7.81 -0.67 11.81
N ILE A 235 -8.91 -0.05 12.15
CA ILE A 235 -10.23 -0.70 12.24
C ILE A 235 -11.12 -0.13 11.16
N ARG A 236 -11.78 -1.01 10.40
CA ARG A 236 -12.86 -0.67 9.50
C ARG A 236 -14.17 -1.12 10.11
N SER A 237 -15.19 -0.27 10.11
CA SER A 237 -16.52 -0.63 10.60
C SER A 237 -17.57 -0.30 9.55
N SER A 238 -18.45 -1.28 9.26
CA SER A 238 -19.52 -1.13 8.28
C SER A 238 -20.46 0.02 8.62
N ILE A 239 -21.16 0.56 7.62
CA ILE A 239 -22.05 1.72 7.77
C ILE A 239 -23.17 1.44 8.78
N ASP A 240 -23.67 0.20 8.80
CA ASP A 240 -24.71 -0.26 9.74
C ASP A 240 -24.16 -0.65 11.13
N GLY A 241 -22.82 -0.62 11.30
CA GLY A 241 -22.15 -0.98 12.56
C GLY A 241 -22.13 -2.47 12.89
N ASN A 242 -22.65 -3.34 12.00
CA ASN A 242 -22.79 -4.77 12.29
C ASN A 242 -21.51 -5.57 12.02
N GLN A 243 -20.54 -5.02 11.32
CA GLN A 243 -19.27 -5.66 11.05
C GLN A 243 -18.10 -4.74 11.36
N SER A 244 -17.09 -5.28 12.04
CA SER A 244 -15.80 -4.61 12.21
C SER A 244 -14.65 -5.55 11.83
N ILE A 245 -13.64 -5.00 11.17
CA ILE A 245 -12.44 -5.72 10.76
C ILE A 245 -11.23 -4.95 11.29
N VAL A 246 -10.38 -5.64 12.06
CA VAL A 246 -9.07 -5.12 12.48
C VAL A 246 -8.03 -5.54 11.45
N CYS A 247 -7.38 -4.58 10.84
CA CYS A 247 -6.33 -4.79 9.86
C CYS A 247 -4.99 -4.46 10.51
N LEU A 248 -4.05 -5.41 10.50
CA LEU A 248 -2.74 -5.27 11.13
C LEU A 248 -1.64 -5.64 10.15
N TYR A 249 -0.53 -4.90 10.21
CA TYR A 249 0.58 -5.01 9.26
C TYR A 249 1.90 -4.93 10.01
N ASN A 250 2.77 -5.91 9.79
CA ASN A 250 4.14 -5.87 10.28
C ASN A 250 5.05 -5.22 9.22
N PHE A 251 5.74 -4.15 9.58
CA PHE A 251 6.64 -3.43 8.67
C PHE A 251 8.09 -3.93 8.74
N LEU A 252 8.38 -4.93 9.62
CA LEU A 252 9.73 -5.42 9.84
C LEU A 252 10.04 -6.69 9.03
N PRO A 253 11.32 -6.92 8.70
CA PRO A 253 11.82 -8.19 8.17
C PRO A 253 11.92 -9.28 9.25
N SER A 254 11.46 -9.03 10.45
CA SER A 254 11.39 -9.95 11.58
C SER A 254 9.98 -10.01 12.14
N SER A 255 9.69 -11.03 12.92
CA SER A 255 8.42 -11.12 13.63
C SER A 255 8.21 -9.97 14.61
N SER A 256 6.96 -9.58 14.78
CA SER A 256 6.54 -8.53 15.71
C SER A 256 5.37 -8.99 16.57
N VAL A 257 5.45 -8.66 17.87
CA VAL A 257 4.40 -9.00 18.84
C VAL A 257 3.33 -7.91 18.86
N VAL A 258 2.08 -8.31 18.66
CA VAL A 258 0.90 -7.46 18.82
C VAL A 258 0.32 -7.67 20.22
N LYS A 259 0.33 -6.61 21.01
CA LYS A 259 -0.32 -6.62 22.34
C LYS A 259 -1.80 -6.30 22.23
N PRO A 260 -2.68 -7.07 22.89
CA PRO A 260 -4.12 -6.81 22.85
C PRO A 260 -4.45 -5.42 23.43
N MET A 261 -4.99 -4.52 22.61
CA MET A 261 -5.39 -3.17 23.01
C MET A 261 -6.84 -3.16 23.53
N LYS A 262 -7.16 -2.21 24.43
CA LYS A 262 -8.53 -2.03 24.95
C LYS A 262 -9.55 -1.77 23.84
N GLU A 263 -9.20 -0.96 22.85
CA GLU A 263 -10.02 -0.59 21.71
C GLU A 263 -10.42 -1.81 20.88
N ILE A 264 -9.46 -2.71 20.71
CA ILE A 264 -9.66 -3.96 19.99
C ILE A 264 -10.50 -4.92 20.84
N LYS A 265 -10.15 -5.11 22.12
CA LYS A 265 -10.90 -5.99 23.05
C LYS A 265 -12.36 -5.58 23.20
N LYS A 266 -12.66 -4.28 23.21
CA LYS A 266 -14.03 -3.76 23.31
C LYS A 266 -14.88 -4.15 22.10
N ARG A 267 -14.30 -4.15 20.90
CA ARG A 267 -15.00 -4.47 19.64
C ARG A 267 -15.03 -5.96 19.35
N PHE A 268 -14.07 -6.68 19.90
CA PHE A 268 -13.89 -8.13 19.70
C PHE A 268 -13.80 -8.81 21.08
N PRO A 269 -14.92 -8.97 21.76
CA PRO A 269 -14.95 -9.58 23.09
C PRO A 269 -14.61 -11.07 23.09
N GLN A 270 -14.68 -11.72 21.92
CA GLN A 270 -14.28 -13.11 21.75
C GLN A 270 -12.76 -13.21 21.58
N SER A 271 -12.16 -14.27 22.10
CA SER A 271 -10.71 -14.49 22.04
C SER A 271 -10.21 -14.89 20.65
N LYS A 272 -11.10 -15.25 19.73
CA LYS A 272 -10.77 -15.74 18.40
C LYS A 272 -11.32 -14.83 17.32
N ALA A 273 -10.53 -14.62 16.28
CA ALA A 273 -10.93 -13.91 15.07
C ALA A 273 -10.49 -14.70 13.83
N ARG A 274 -11.28 -14.64 12.79
CA ARG A 274 -10.92 -15.20 11.50
C ARG A 274 -10.09 -14.20 10.71
N ASP A 275 -8.90 -14.59 10.27
CA ASP A 275 -8.14 -13.79 9.31
C ASP A 275 -8.73 -13.97 7.90
N LEU A 276 -9.27 -12.91 7.33
CA LEU A 276 -9.85 -12.95 5.98
C LEU A 276 -8.78 -13.19 4.90
N ILE A 277 -7.53 -12.77 5.11
CA ILE A 277 -6.46 -12.97 4.12
C ILE A 277 -6.10 -14.44 4.02
N SER A 278 -5.69 -15.05 5.11
CA SER A 278 -5.27 -16.47 5.12
C SER A 278 -6.43 -17.46 5.21
N GLY A 279 -7.55 -17.04 5.78
CA GLY A 279 -8.69 -17.91 6.11
C GLY A 279 -8.52 -18.65 7.43
N GLY A 280 -7.38 -18.52 8.11
CA GLY A 280 -7.11 -19.14 9.41
C GLY A 280 -7.75 -18.40 10.58
N GLU A 281 -7.76 -19.06 11.76
CA GLU A 281 -8.15 -18.42 13.02
C GLU A 281 -6.92 -17.92 13.77
N ILE A 282 -7.05 -16.76 14.40
CA ILE A 282 -6.05 -16.18 15.31
C ILE A 282 -6.69 -16.02 16.69
N ASP A 283 -6.04 -16.60 17.69
CA ASP A 283 -6.38 -16.36 19.10
C ASP A 283 -5.62 -15.13 19.61
N TRP A 284 -6.35 -14.08 19.92
CA TRP A 284 -5.79 -12.78 20.35
C TRP A 284 -6.40 -12.25 21.66
N GLY A 285 -7.30 -13.02 22.27
CA GLY A 285 -8.12 -12.54 23.39
C GLY A 285 -7.40 -12.41 24.72
N THR A 286 -6.46 -13.30 25.03
CA THR A 286 -5.77 -13.37 26.31
C THR A 286 -4.25 -13.24 26.19
N ASN A 287 -3.70 -13.53 25.03
CA ASN A 287 -2.25 -13.58 24.80
C ASN A 287 -1.83 -12.58 23.70
N ASP A 288 -0.58 -12.13 23.83
CA ASP A 288 0.11 -11.48 22.73
C ASP A 288 0.17 -12.47 21.55
N PHE A 289 -0.07 -12.00 20.33
CA PHE A 289 0.12 -12.82 19.14
C PHE A 289 1.21 -12.25 18.24
N GLU A 290 1.85 -13.12 17.48
CA GLU A 290 2.99 -12.78 16.65
C GLU A 290 2.58 -12.64 15.19
N LEU A 291 2.96 -11.52 14.57
CA LEU A 291 2.93 -11.34 13.12
C LEU A 291 4.29 -11.68 12.55
N ARG A 292 4.35 -12.60 11.58
CA ARG A 292 5.56 -12.94 10.81
C ARG A 292 6.11 -11.71 10.07
N PRO A 293 7.35 -11.78 9.55
CA PRO A 293 7.91 -10.71 8.72
C PRO A 293 6.93 -10.27 7.63
N TYR A 294 6.67 -8.97 7.55
CA TYR A 294 5.75 -8.35 6.57
C TYR A 294 4.35 -8.98 6.50
N GLN A 295 3.93 -9.68 7.54
CA GLN A 295 2.59 -10.28 7.54
C GLN A 295 1.51 -9.19 7.63
N ALA A 296 0.48 -9.35 6.80
CA ALA A 296 -0.78 -8.63 6.88
C ALA A 296 -1.90 -9.57 7.33
N VAL A 297 -2.78 -9.13 8.21
CA VAL A 297 -3.99 -9.86 8.62
C VAL A 297 -5.21 -8.93 8.64
N TRP A 298 -6.37 -9.46 8.27
CA TRP A 298 -7.67 -8.80 8.36
C TRP A 298 -8.58 -9.61 9.29
N LEU A 299 -8.62 -9.25 10.53
CA LEU A 299 -9.31 -10.00 11.58
C LEU A 299 -10.77 -9.61 11.65
N LEU A 300 -11.65 -10.53 11.30
CA LEU A 300 -13.10 -10.43 11.43
C LEU A 300 -13.54 -11.10 12.73
N SER A 301 -14.31 -10.38 13.57
CA SER A 301 -14.95 -11.00 14.72
C SER A 301 -16.12 -11.87 14.27
N HIS A 302 -16.31 -12.99 14.95
CA HIS A 302 -17.47 -13.87 14.78
C HIS A 302 -18.70 -13.29 15.44
#